data_ed01d7290824bf62781148693b31492c
#
_entry.id   ed01d7290824bf62781148693b31492c
#
_cell.length_a   1.000
_cell.length_b   1.000
_cell.length_c   1.000
_cell.angle_alpha   90.00
_cell.angle_beta   90.00
_cell.angle_gamma   90.00
#
_symmetry.space_group_name_H-M   'P 1'
#
loop_
_entity.id
_entity.type
_entity.pdbx_description
1 polymer ?
#
loop_
_entity_poly.entity_id
_entity_poly.type
_entity_poly.pdbx_seq_one_letter_code
_entity_poly.pdbx_strand_id
1 'polypeptide(L)'
;MSAVLKDAPRLELMRDGDLDEVLAVESIIYTHPWTRGNFADSLRAGYDCRTWRHGGELLGYFILLAAANEAHLLNLSVAARHQRSGHGRALLREAIDIARRRAARSLFLEVRPSNYAAQVLYTRLGFRRIAVRRGYYPAHVGREDAFVYAIALS
;
A
#
# COMPACT_ATOMS: atom_id res chain seq x y z
N MET A 1 10.09 -23.48 -17.56
CA MET A 1 9.28 -22.29 -17.97
C MET A 1 8.05 -22.14 -17.11
N SER A 2 7.10 -23.03 -17.27
CA SER A 2 5.82 -22.91 -16.55
C SER A 2 5.96 -23.03 -15.05
N ALA A 3 6.91 -23.81 -14.54
CA ALA A 3 7.16 -23.94 -13.11
C ALA A 3 7.62 -22.60 -12.49
N VAL A 4 8.50 -21.88 -13.16
CA VAL A 4 8.99 -20.57 -12.72
C VAL A 4 7.85 -19.55 -12.69
N LEU A 5 7.00 -19.54 -13.72
CA LEU A 5 5.85 -18.65 -13.79
C LEU A 5 4.79 -18.98 -12.75
N LYS A 6 4.59 -20.26 -12.44
CA LYS A 6 3.64 -20.70 -11.41
C LYS A 6 4.11 -20.32 -10.02
N ASP A 7 5.43 -20.20 -9.81
CA ASP A 7 6.00 -19.84 -8.51
C ASP A 7 6.10 -18.33 -8.30
N ALA A 8 5.76 -17.53 -9.30
CA ALA A 8 5.77 -16.08 -9.14
C ALA A 8 4.58 -15.61 -8.30
N PRO A 9 4.78 -14.59 -7.45
CA PRO A 9 3.66 -13.98 -6.74
C PRO A 9 2.62 -13.40 -7.71
N ARG A 10 1.37 -13.37 -7.28
CA ARG A 10 0.25 -12.87 -8.09
C ARG A 10 -0.49 -11.77 -7.37
N LEU A 11 -0.89 -10.77 -8.15
CA LEU A 11 -1.78 -9.72 -7.68
C LEU A 11 -3.21 -10.18 -7.92
N GLU A 12 -4.02 -10.19 -6.84
CA GLU A 12 -5.41 -10.65 -6.89
C GLU A 12 -6.33 -9.59 -6.31
N LEU A 13 -7.60 -9.63 -6.69
CA LEU A 13 -8.62 -8.78 -6.07
C LEU A 13 -8.76 -9.17 -4.60
N MET A 14 -8.75 -8.17 -3.72
CA MET A 14 -9.06 -8.39 -2.31
C MET A 14 -10.57 -8.60 -2.17
N ARG A 15 -10.95 -9.58 -1.37
CA ARG A 15 -12.35 -9.93 -1.10
C ARG A 15 -12.61 -9.89 0.40
N ASP A 16 -13.88 -9.87 0.79
CA ASP A 16 -14.26 -9.93 2.21
C ASP A 16 -13.62 -11.12 2.91
N GLY A 17 -13.53 -12.25 2.23
CA GLY A 17 -12.92 -13.48 2.79
C GLY A 17 -11.42 -13.37 3.05
N ASP A 18 -10.73 -12.35 2.53
CA ASP A 18 -9.31 -12.11 2.77
C ASP A 18 -9.07 -11.30 4.04
N LEU A 19 -10.09 -10.68 4.62
CA LEU A 19 -9.89 -9.69 5.67
C LEU A 19 -9.31 -10.26 6.95
N ASP A 20 -9.58 -11.51 7.30
CA ASP A 20 -8.97 -12.13 8.48
C ASP A 20 -7.45 -12.18 8.34
N GLU A 21 -6.96 -12.62 7.17
CA GLU A 21 -5.52 -12.66 6.91
C GLU A 21 -4.91 -11.25 6.84
N VAL A 22 -5.60 -10.33 6.16
CA VAL A 22 -5.14 -8.93 6.02
C VAL A 22 -5.01 -8.29 7.39
N LEU A 23 -6.01 -8.45 8.25
CA LEU A 23 -6.00 -7.89 9.61
C LEU A 23 -4.91 -8.51 10.47
N ALA A 24 -4.63 -9.80 10.30
CA ALA A 24 -3.54 -10.45 11.01
C ALA A 24 -2.18 -9.83 10.64
N VAL A 25 -1.96 -9.55 9.36
CA VAL A 25 -0.74 -8.86 8.89
C VAL A 25 -0.70 -7.44 9.44
N GLU A 26 -1.80 -6.70 9.26
CA GLU A 26 -1.90 -5.29 9.64
C GLU A 26 -1.59 -5.09 11.13
N SER A 27 -2.17 -5.92 12.00
CA SER A 27 -2.02 -5.80 13.44
C SER A 27 -0.60 -6.10 13.93
N ILE A 28 0.14 -6.93 13.21
CA ILE A 28 1.52 -7.27 13.58
C ILE A 28 2.50 -6.14 13.21
N ILE A 29 2.32 -5.53 12.03
CA ILE A 29 3.31 -4.59 11.50
C ILE A 29 3.06 -3.13 11.91
N TYR A 30 1.86 -2.79 12.37
CA TYR A 30 1.53 -1.41 12.74
C TYR A 30 1.11 -1.28 14.20
N THR A 31 1.57 -0.22 14.86
CA THR A 31 1.12 0.13 16.21
C THR A 31 -0.29 0.70 16.23
N HIS A 32 -0.71 1.31 15.11
CA HIS A 32 -2.04 1.89 14.94
C HIS A 32 -2.63 1.34 13.66
N PRO A 33 -3.05 0.05 13.65
CA PRO A 33 -3.49 -0.62 12.44
C PRO A 33 -4.85 -0.11 11.97
N TRP A 34 -5.09 -0.26 10.66
CA TRP A 34 -6.44 -0.13 10.13
C TRP A 34 -7.35 -1.17 10.76
N THR A 35 -8.62 -0.81 10.90
CA THR A 35 -9.65 -1.72 11.41
C THR A 35 -10.27 -2.52 10.27
N ARG A 36 -11.00 -3.59 10.63
CA ARG A 36 -11.82 -4.32 9.66
C ARG A 36 -12.76 -3.37 8.92
N GLY A 37 -13.39 -2.43 9.64
CA GLY A 37 -14.28 -1.45 9.06
C GLY A 37 -13.60 -0.59 7.99
N ASN A 38 -12.35 -0.18 8.22
CA ASN A 38 -11.60 0.60 7.23
C ASN A 38 -11.43 -0.17 5.92
N PHE A 39 -11.05 -1.45 6.00
CA PHE A 39 -10.91 -2.29 4.80
C PHE A 39 -12.27 -2.57 4.14
N ALA A 40 -13.27 -2.92 4.93
CA ALA A 40 -14.60 -3.21 4.40
C ALA A 40 -15.21 -1.99 3.70
N ASP A 41 -15.02 -0.79 4.26
CA ASP A 41 -15.47 0.46 3.63
C ASP A 41 -14.78 0.70 2.30
N SER A 42 -13.48 0.43 2.22
CA SER A 42 -12.71 0.57 0.98
C SER A 42 -13.23 -0.38 -0.10
N LEU A 43 -13.52 -1.63 0.27
CA LEU A 43 -14.10 -2.61 -0.65
C LEU A 43 -15.46 -2.15 -1.15
N ARG A 44 -16.35 -1.70 -0.25
CA ARG A 44 -17.68 -1.22 -0.63
C ARG A 44 -17.65 0.03 -1.49
N ALA A 45 -16.65 0.90 -1.27
CA ALA A 45 -16.48 2.11 -2.05
C ALA A 45 -15.95 1.82 -3.46
N GLY A 46 -15.52 0.60 -3.74
CA GLY A 46 -14.99 0.22 -5.05
C GLY A 46 -13.57 0.68 -5.29
N TYR A 47 -12.79 0.93 -4.24
CA TYR A 47 -11.37 1.25 -4.39
C TYR A 47 -10.62 0.05 -4.96
N ASP A 48 -9.45 0.29 -5.51
CA ASP A 48 -8.58 -0.79 -5.98
C ASP A 48 -7.89 -1.43 -4.78
N CYS A 49 -8.48 -2.49 -4.28
CA CYS A 49 -7.99 -3.26 -3.15
C CYS A 49 -7.40 -4.57 -3.68
N ARG A 50 -6.12 -4.80 -3.46
CA ARG A 50 -5.41 -5.94 -4.02
C ARG A 50 -4.62 -6.68 -2.97
N THR A 51 -4.56 -8.00 -3.14
CA THR A 51 -3.68 -8.88 -2.36
C THR A 51 -2.54 -9.37 -3.22
N TRP A 52 -1.39 -9.60 -2.61
CA TRP A 52 -0.18 -10.12 -3.23
C TRP A 52 0.10 -11.48 -2.63
N ARG A 53 -0.06 -12.54 -3.44
CA ARG A 53 -0.02 -13.92 -2.93
C ARG A 53 0.97 -14.76 -3.69
N HIS A 54 1.53 -15.74 -2.97
CA HIS A 54 2.39 -16.76 -3.55
C HIS A 54 2.02 -18.11 -2.93
N GLY A 55 1.58 -19.05 -3.78
CA GLY A 55 1.18 -20.37 -3.31
C GLY A 55 0.05 -20.34 -2.28
N GLY A 56 -0.87 -19.38 -2.39
CA GLY A 56 -1.98 -19.19 -1.45
C GLY A 56 -1.62 -18.40 -0.20
N GLU A 57 -0.35 -18.14 0.03
CA GLU A 57 0.09 -17.33 1.18
C GLU A 57 -0.01 -15.85 0.87
N LEU A 58 -0.56 -15.07 1.82
CA LEU A 58 -0.64 -13.62 1.70
C LEU A 58 0.73 -13.00 2.04
N LEU A 59 1.35 -12.38 1.06
CA LEU A 59 2.64 -11.69 1.22
C LEU A 59 2.47 -10.21 1.54
N GLY A 60 1.40 -9.60 1.03
CA GLY A 60 1.14 -8.18 1.22
C GLY A 60 -0.14 -7.75 0.52
N TYR A 61 -0.42 -6.46 0.54
CA TYR A 61 -1.65 -5.90 -0.04
C TYR A 61 -1.52 -4.39 -0.19
N PHE A 62 -2.43 -3.81 -0.97
CA PHE A 62 -2.57 -2.36 -1.00
C PHE A 62 -4.02 -1.93 -1.24
N ILE A 63 -4.29 -0.70 -0.86
CA ILE A 63 -5.56 -0.01 -1.10
C ILE A 63 -5.25 1.27 -1.86
N LEU A 64 -5.83 1.44 -3.04
CA LEU A 64 -5.60 2.56 -3.92
C LEU A 64 -6.93 3.22 -4.28
N LEU A 65 -7.03 4.52 -4.09
CA LEU A 65 -8.18 5.32 -4.48
C LEU A 65 -7.81 6.14 -5.70
N ALA A 66 -8.54 5.98 -6.81
CA ALA A 66 -8.35 6.79 -7.99
C ALA A 66 -9.61 7.58 -8.27
N ALA A 67 -9.50 8.92 -8.33
CA ALA A 67 -10.62 9.82 -8.59
C ALA A 67 -10.10 11.16 -9.12
N ALA A 68 -10.86 11.78 -10.03
CA ALA A 68 -10.58 13.13 -10.51
C ALA A 68 -9.14 13.31 -11.04
N ASN A 69 -8.66 12.34 -11.80
CA ASN A 69 -7.32 12.36 -12.43
C ASN A 69 -6.16 12.23 -11.43
N GLU A 70 -6.45 11.90 -10.18
CA GLU A 70 -5.43 11.65 -9.16
C GLU A 70 -5.62 10.27 -8.56
N ALA A 71 -4.55 9.69 -8.04
CA ALA A 71 -4.60 8.46 -7.28
C ALA A 71 -3.96 8.67 -5.91
N HIS A 72 -4.51 8.02 -4.91
CA HIS A 72 -4.04 8.08 -3.54
C HIS A 72 -3.82 6.67 -3.03
N LEU A 73 -2.58 6.35 -2.69
CA LEU A 73 -2.25 5.06 -2.07
C LEU A 73 -2.52 5.17 -0.58
N LEU A 74 -3.61 4.52 -0.14
CA LEU A 74 -4.08 4.64 1.24
C LEU A 74 -3.37 3.67 2.19
N ASN A 75 -2.96 2.52 1.68
CA ASN A 75 -2.29 1.49 2.47
C ASN A 75 -1.46 0.63 1.52
N LEU A 76 -0.22 0.35 1.88
CA LEU A 76 0.62 -0.62 1.18
C LEU A 76 1.46 -1.32 2.25
N SER A 77 1.29 -2.63 2.37
CA SER A 77 1.86 -3.39 3.47
C SER A 77 2.41 -4.73 3.00
N VAL A 78 3.54 -5.13 3.57
CA VAL A 78 4.15 -6.44 3.34
C VAL A 78 4.22 -7.16 4.68
N ALA A 79 3.80 -8.44 4.71
CA ALA A 79 3.84 -9.25 5.92
C ALA A 79 5.26 -9.27 6.50
N ALA A 80 5.36 -9.26 7.83
CA ALA A 80 6.64 -9.05 8.53
C ALA A 80 7.75 -9.97 8.02
N ARG A 81 7.48 -11.28 7.88
CA ARG A 81 8.48 -12.25 7.46
C ARG A 81 8.84 -12.18 5.98
N HIS A 82 8.11 -11.42 5.20
CA HIS A 82 8.35 -11.24 3.77
C HIS A 82 8.91 -9.88 3.42
N GLN A 83 9.20 -9.06 4.41
CA GLN A 83 9.83 -7.74 4.19
C GLN A 83 11.28 -7.90 3.76
N ARG A 84 11.81 -6.87 3.10
CA ARG A 84 13.19 -6.81 2.59
C ARG A 84 13.50 -7.86 1.52
N SER A 85 12.47 -8.33 0.81
CA SER A 85 12.61 -9.30 -0.29
C SER A 85 12.10 -8.77 -1.61
N GLY A 86 11.91 -7.44 -1.72
CA GLY A 86 11.47 -6.80 -2.95
C GLY A 86 9.96 -6.76 -3.16
N HIS A 87 9.16 -7.27 -2.24
CA HIS A 87 7.69 -7.30 -2.41
C HIS A 87 7.07 -5.91 -2.32
N GLY A 88 7.57 -5.05 -1.45
CA GLY A 88 7.09 -3.67 -1.35
C GLY A 88 7.27 -2.92 -2.67
N ARG A 89 8.43 -3.09 -3.28
CA ARG A 89 8.73 -2.50 -4.59
C ARG A 89 7.81 -3.06 -5.68
N ALA A 90 7.61 -4.37 -5.70
CA ALA A 90 6.73 -5.02 -6.67
C ALA A 90 5.29 -4.54 -6.51
N LEU A 91 4.78 -4.50 -5.29
CA LEU A 91 3.44 -3.99 -5.00
C LEU A 91 3.27 -2.54 -5.42
N LEU A 92 4.26 -1.70 -5.11
CA LEU A 92 4.18 -0.28 -5.45
C LEU A 92 4.16 -0.08 -6.97
N ARG A 93 4.93 -0.87 -7.72
CA ARG A 93 4.89 -0.84 -9.18
C ARG A 93 3.52 -1.25 -9.72
N GLU A 94 2.90 -2.26 -9.13
CA GLU A 94 1.54 -2.68 -9.50
C GLU A 94 0.53 -1.56 -9.22
N ALA A 95 0.65 -0.89 -8.07
CA ALA A 95 -0.23 0.23 -7.74
C ALA A 95 -0.05 1.39 -8.74
N ILE A 96 1.19 1.70 -9.11
CA ILE A 96 1.49 2.71 -10.13
C ILE A 96 0.84 2.34 -11.46
N ASP A 97 0.95 1.09 -11.88
CA ASP A 97 0.36 0.64 -13.14
C ASP A 97 -1.16 0.75 -13.13
N ILE A 98 -1.80 0.40 -12.02
CA ILE A 98 -3.26 0.56 -11.89
C ILE A 98 -3.64 2.04 -11.94
N ALA A 99 -2.90 2.90 -11.24
CA ALA A 99 -3.16 4.34 -11.27
C ALA A 99 -3.08 4.89 -12.69
N ARG A 100 -2.09 4.47 -13.48
CA ARG A 100 -1.99 4.84 -14.89
C ARG A 100 -3.19 4.36 -15.70
N ARG A 101 -3.61 3.12 -15.51
CA ARG A 101 -4.79 2.56 -16.19
C ARG A 101 -6.07 3.29 -15.81
N ARG A 102 -6.14 3.89 -14.62
CA ARG A 102 -7.26 4.72 -14.17
C ARG A 102 -7.14 6.16 -14.68
N ALA A 103 -6.18 6.46 -15.54
CA ALA A 103 -5.94 7.79 -16.09
C ALA A 103 -5.53 8.83 -15.04
N ALA A 104 -4.96 8.40 -13.93
CA ALA A 104 -4.41 9.31 -12.93
C ALA A 104 -3.15 9.97 -13.50
N ARG A 105 -3.02 11.29 -13.26
CA ARG A 105 -1.86 12.07 -13.68
C ARG A 105 -0.78 12.07 -12.59
N SER A 106 -1.18 11.81 -11.37
CA SER A 106 -0.27 11.73 -10.23
C SER A 106 -0.76 10.70 -9.23
N LEU A 107 0.18 10.14 -8.48
CA LEU A 107 -0.09 9.24 -7.36
C LEU A 107 0.57 9.83 -6.13
N PHE A 108 -0.17 9.96 -5.06
CA PHE A 108 0.37 10.49 -3.82
C PHE A 108 0.03 9.57 -2.63
N LEU A 109 0.78 9.74 -1.56
CA LEU A 109 0.66 8.94 -0.34
C LEU A 109 1.17 9.73 0.85
N GLU A 110 0.78 9.30 2.05
CA GLU A 110 1.35 9.81 3.31
C GLU A 110 2.21 8.73 3.95
N VAL A 111 3.27 9.14 4.62
CA VAL A 111 4.16 8.25 5.35
C VAL A 111 4.61 8.92 6.65
N ARG A 112 4.76 8.12 7.72
CA ARG A 112 5.30 8.63 8.98
C ARG A 112 6.77 9.00 8.79
N PRO A 113 7.23 10.15 9.33
CA PRO A 113 8.65 10.48 9.31
C PRO A 113 9.53 9.39 9.92
N SER A 114 9.00 8.63 10.89
CA SER A 114 9.72 7.53 11.52
C SER A 114 9.87 6.29 10.63
N ASN A 115 9.11 6.20 9.54
CA ASN A 115 9.17 5.04 8.63
C ASN A 115 10.22 5.27 7.53
N TYR A 116 11.50 5.14 7.90
CA TYR A 116 12.61 5.38 6.97
C TYR A 116 12.64 4.41 5.80
N ALA A 117 12.31 3.14 6.05
CA ALA A 117 12.34 2.12 5.00
C ALA A 117 11.36 2.45 3.87
N ALA A 118 10.15 2.89 4.23
CA ALA A 118 9.15 3.31 3.25
C ALA A 118 9.62 4.53 2.46
N GLN A 119 10.20 5.52 3.14
CA GLN A 119 10.70 6.73 2.47
C GLN A 119 11.79 6.40 1.45
N VAL A 120 12.70 5.49 1.79
CA VAL A 120 13.74 5.03 0.87
C VAL A 120 13.11 4.36 -0.35
N LEU A 121 12.12 3.48 -0.13
CA LEU A 121 11.42 2.79 -1.21
C LEU A 121 10.76 3.79 -2.16
N TYR A 122 10.01 4.74 -1.63
CA TYR A 122 9.31 5.73 -2.44
C TYR A 122 10.27 6.59 -3.24
N THR A 123 11.32 7.09 -2.59
CA THR A 123 12.32 7.92 -3.24
C THR A 123 13.01 7.17 -4.39
N ARG A 124 13.35 5.91 -4.18
CA ARG A 124 13.99 5.08 -5.21
C ARG A 124 13.11 4.85 -6.44
N LEU A 125 11.80 4.84 -6.25
CA LEU A 125 10.86 4.67 -7.38
C LEU A 125 10.44 5.99 -8.02
N GLY A 126 11.02 7.10 -7.59
CA GLY A 126 10.81 8.40 -8.22
C GLY A 126 9.82 9.30 -7.52
N PHE A 127 9.30 8.90 -6.37
CA PHE A 127 8.43 9.78 -5.58
C PHE A 127 9.28 10.90 -4.95
N ARG A 128 8.64 12.05 -4.77
CA ARG A 128 9.25 13.22 -4.13
C ARG A 128 8.36 13.68 -3.00
N ARG A 129 8.99 14.12 -1.90
CA ARG A 129 8.25 14.72 -0.79
C ARG A 129 7.78 16.10 -1.22
N ILE A 130 6.48 16.36 -1.13
CA ILE A 130 5.88 17.61 -1.58
C ILE A 130 5.25 18.42 -0.46
N ALA A 131 4.96 17.82 0.70
CA ALA A 131 4.30 18.51 1.78
C ALA A 131 4.48 17.77 3.10
N VAL A 132 4.10 18.44 4.18
CA VAL A 132 4.01 17.86 5.54
C VAL A 132 2.62 18.13 6.06
N ARG A 133 1.95 17.10 6.56
CA ARG A 133 0.65 17.24 7.25
C ARG A 133 0.92 17.10 8.75
N ARG A 134 0.77 18.20 9.47
CA ARG A 134 1.10 18.22 10.89
C ARG A 134 0.07 17.47 11.71
N GLY A 135 0.56 16.66 12.69
CA GLY A 135 -0.29 15.93 13.62
C GLY A 135 -1.27 14.97 12.97
N TYR A 136 -0.91 14.40 11.81
CA TYR A 136 -1.80 13.57 11.01
C TYR A 136 -2.04 12.20 11.62
N TYR A 137 -0.99 11.57 12.17
CA TYR A 137 -1.07 10.20 12.69
C TYR A 137 -1.16 10.19 14.21
N PRO A 138 -1.89 9.23 14.81
CA PRO A 138 -1.78 8.96 16.24
C PRO A 138 -0.38 8.37 16.54
N ALA A 139 0.12 8.65 17.75
CA ALA A 139 1.41 8.15 18.22
C ALA A 139 1.27 7.72 19.68
N HIS A 140 2.30 7.04 20.24
CA HIS A 140 2.29 6.66 21.66
C HIS A 140 2.21 7.87 22.57
N VAL A 141 2.91 8.95 22.20
CA VAL A 141 2.86 10.23 22.92
C VAL A 141 2.45 11.28 21.90
N GLY A 142 1.25 11.86 22.10
CA GLY A 142 0.72 12.89 21.19
C GLY A 142 0.44 12.37 19.80
N ARG A 143 0.92 13.10 18.79
CA ARG A 143 0.69 12.78 17.39
C ARG A 143 1.99 12.89 16.60
N GLU A 144 2.03 12.23 15.46
CA GLU A 144 3.15 12.29 14.52
C GLU A 144 2.68 12.94 13.21
N ASP A 145 3.55 13.74 12.59
CA ASP A 145 3.26 14.34 11.29
C ASP A 145 3.23 13.27 10.19
N ALA A 146 2.72 13.62 9.02
CA ALA A 146 2.85 12.82 7.82
C ALA A 146 3.67 13.60 6.78
N PHE A 147 4.61 12.92 6.15
CA PHE A 147 5.22 13.41 4.92
C PHE A 147 4.34 12.99 3.75
N VAL A 148 4.04 13.91 2.85
CA VAL A 148 3.28 13.62 1.63
C VAL A 148 4.28 13.47 0.50
N TYR A 149 4.22 12.32 -0.17
CA TYR A 149 5.04 12.02 -1.34
C TYR A 149 4.16 11.91 -2.58
N ALA A 150 4.69 12.29 -3.71
CA ALA A 150 3.95 12.19 -4.98
C ALA A 150 4.89 11.83 -6.13
N ILE A 151 4.31 11.18 -7.14
CA ILE A 151 4.99 10.89 -8.41
C ILE A 151 4.05 11.27 -9.55
N ALA A 152 4.62 11.89 -10.59
CA ALA A 152 3.88 12.18 -11.81
C ALA A 152 3.77 10.93 -12.67
N LEU A 153 2.60 10.69 -13.23
CA LEU A 153 2.30 9.48 -13.99
C LEU A 153 2.12 9.75 -15.50
N SER A 154 2.18 10.93 -15.90
CA SER A 154 1.99 11.40 -17.30
C SER A 154 1.89 10.32 -18.37
#